data_1de1ec99f6bf2249c6f9e6d9e1a92e8e
#
_entry.id   1de1ec99f6bf2249c6f9e6d9e1a92e8e
#
_cell.length_a   1.000
_cell.length_b   1.000
_cell.length_c   1.000
_cell.angle_alpha   90.00
_cell.angle_beta   90.00
_cell.angle_gamma   90.00
#
_symmetry.space_group_name_H-M   'P 1'
#
loop_
_entity.id
_entity.type
_entity.pdbx_description
1 polymer ?
#
loop_
_entity_poly.entity_id
_entity_poly.type
_entity_poly.pdbx_seq_one_letter_code
_entity_poly.pdbx_strand_id
1 'polypeptide(L)'
;LLADSGDVKATKLDEFGALKDLSNVGTLPAALQSQLVGPAGPAGPAGAAGADGVGGSRDFVASGTLPNGTPVILKADGTVEAVEIPVTTIATNIPSGSSVIFESGAVLDFNIAFDPNTANTFVVTCMDAGNGNAGTAVVGTVTNSVITFGTPVVFNAGDAITNSISFDPNTAGKFIVAFRDVDNSYYGVVMIGTVSGTSISFGSKYVFSSVTTSDTHVSFDPYNANKFLIVYNDGNGKALIGTVSGTSATFGSVTTFSTATSTQIELRFHPSQAGKFVVAYKTNKGYVAIATTSGANITFGTPVTFTNGSYSYSAAFDPNSSNIVVAFSDSTNGMFGTAIVGAVSGTTITFGTKVVHTTAYCGKNKIIFDPYGTAGKFVICTNDETTNPSGYQGVIITGTISGTSATFGTASVFDVPTRFPRFAFNPSNIGEFVVVYSPTYMTNGKAIAGQLGGNLLGTTNLTADNFIGTSTAAYVNGNTASIVLAGGVSSNQTGLTTNSTYYVQTDGTISTTAGNPSVEAGRALSSTALLLTSEAGATGATGATGPAGAASTVAGPAGAAGAA
;
A
#
# COMPACT_ATOMS: atom_id res chain seq x y z
N LEU A 1 -46.38 33.18 35.43
CA LEU A 1 -45.83 33.83 36.62
C LEU A 1 -44.32 33.82 36.50
N LEU A 2 -43.81 34.83 35.83
CA LEU A 2 -42.38 35.03 35.74
C LEU A 2 -41.97 35.90 36.93
N ALA A 3 -41.01 35.36 37.65
CA ALA A 3 -40.58 35.97 38.89
C ALA A 3 -39.95 37.33 38.69
N ASP A 4 -40.00 38.09 39.73
CA ASP A 4 -39.58 39.49 39.92
C ASP A 4 -38.06 39.65 39.79
N SER A 5 -37.49 39.41 38.62
CA SER A 5 -36.05 39.64 38.33
C SER A 5 -35.82 40.88 37.45
N GLY A 6 -36.84 41.65 37.18
CA GLY A 6 -36.73 42.93 36.45
C GLY A 6 -36.62 42.83 34.92
N ASP A 7 -36.48 41.68 34.36
CA ASP A 7 -36.13 41.57 32.94
C ASP A 7 -37.31 41.30 31.99
N VAL A 8 -38.38 40.63 32.43
CA VAL A 8 -39.60 40.44 31.62
C VAL A 8 -40.83 40.33 32.52
N LYS A 9 -41.82 41.15 32.32
CA LYS A 9 -43.16 41.02 32.95
C LYS A 9 -44.15 40.56 31.91
N ALA A 10 -44.80 39.41 32.15
CA ALA A 10 -45.95 39.01 31.41
C ALA A 10 -47.13 39.89 31.79
N THR A 11 -47.66 40.69 30.88
CA THR A 11 -48.72 41.68 31.15
C THR A 11 -50.09 41.09 31.07
N LYS A 12 -50.30 39.98 30.37
CA LYS A 12 -51.60 39.29 30.30
C LYS A 12 -51.43 37.82 29.99
N LEU A 13 -52.20 36.99 30.67
CA LEU A 13 -52.52 35.62 30.29
C LEU A 13 -53.93 35.60 29.70
N ASP A 14 -54.23 34.72 28.73
CA ASP A 14 -55.58 34.45 28.31
C ASP A 14 -56.32 33.62 29.36
N GLU A 15 -57.60 33.40 29.15
CA GLU A 15 -58.45 32.62 30.05
C GLU A 15 -58.01 31.16 30.23
N PHE A 16 -57.09 30.69 29.38
CA PHE A 16 -56.46 29.38 29.47
C PHE A 16 -55.03 29.41 30.01
N GLY A 17 -54.51 30.60 30.43
CA GLY A 17 -53.19 30.74 31.00
C GLY A 17 -52.03 30.88 30.01
N ALA A 18 -52.28 31.12 28.77
CA ALA A 18 -51.25 31.34 27.73
C ALA A 18 -50.82 32.82 27.67
N LEU A 19 -49.56 33.06 27.31
CA LEU A 19 -49.01 34.41 27.11
C LEU A 19 -49.57 35.02 25.80
N LYS A 20 -50.21 36.19 25.93
CA LYS A 20 -50.82 36.89 24.79
C LYS A 20 -49.87 37.84 24.04
N ASP A 21 -48.81 38.26 24.65
CA ASP A 21 -47.87 39.18 24.02
C ASP A 21 -46.46 38.55 24.01
N LEU A 22 -46.04 38.16 22.82
CA LEU A 22 -44.73 37.57 22.53
C LEU A 22 -43.80 38.53 21.77
N SER A 23 -44.15 39.85 21.72
CA SER A 23 -43.39 40.84 20.94
C SER A 23 -41.91 40.97 21.38
N ASN A 24 -41.57 40.56 22.55
CA ASN A 24 -40.23 40.64 23.14
C ASN A 24 -39.55 39.26 23.34
N VAL A 25 -40.02 38.18 22.69
CA VAL A 25 -39.45 36.83 22.87
C VAL A 25 -37.97 36.79 22.52
N GLY A 26 -37.53 37.61 21.59
CA GLY A 26 -36.13 37.69 21.17
C GLY A 26 -35.17 38.29 22.23
N THR A 27 -35.70 38.91 23.29
CA THR A 27 -34.92 39.49 24.37
C THR A 27 -34.82 38.60 25.61
N LEU A 28 -35.50 37.45 25.58
CA LEU A 28 -35.47 36.49 26.70
C LEU A 28 -34.18 35.67 26.69
N PRO A 29 -33.65 35.32 27.85
CA PRO A 29 -32.55 34.36 27.95
C PRO A 29 -32.89 33.04 27.29
N ALA A 30 -31.93 32.38 26.63
CA ALA A 30 -32.12 31.17 25.85
C ALA A 30 -32.83 30.03 26.62
N ALA A 31 -32.59 29.92 27.93
CA ALA A 31 -33.23 28.95 28.80
C ALA A 31 -34.76 29.21 29.01
N LEU A 32 -35.23 30.44 28.84
CA LEU A 32 -36.66 30.82 28.92
C LEU A 32 -37.33 30.76 27.54
N GLN A 33 -36.59 31.05 26.49
CA GLN A 33 -37.08 30.90 25.12
C GLN A 33 -37.51 29.46 24.83
N SER A 34 -36.73 28.45 25.32
CA SER A 34 -37.06 27.03 25.14
C SER A 34 -38.33 26.58 25.88
N GLN A 35 -38.78 27.32 26.89
CA GLN A 35 -40.00 27.03 27.65
C GLN A 35 -41.25 27.66 27.01
N LEU A 36 -41.06 28.70 26.20
CA LEU A 36 -42.15 29.40 25.48
C LEU A 36 -42.44 28.81 24.09
N VAL A 37 -41.50 28.03 23.57
CA VAL A 37 -41.74 27.21 22.40
C VAL A 37 -42.54 25.99 22.88
N GLY A 38 -43.78 25.91 22.53
CA GLY A 38 -44.59 24.70 22.82
C GLY A 38 -43.86 23.44 22.36
N PRO A 39 -44.14 22.28 22.97
CA PRO A 39 -43.53 21.03 22.54
C PRO A 39 -43.74 20.89 21.03
N ALA A 40 -42.68 20.53 20.32
CA ALA A 40 -42.76 20.20 18.90
C ALA A 40 -43.97 19.29 18.72
N GLY A 41 -44.85 19.64 17.79
CA GLY A 41 -46.02 18.80 17.47
C GLY A 41 -45.55 17.34 17.33
N PRO A 42 -46.35 16.36 17.69
CA PRO A 42 -45.99 14.96 17.55
C PRO A 42 -45.48 14.76 16.13
N ALA A 43 -44.33 14.08 16.02
CA ALA A 43 -43.79 13.70 14.72
C ALA A 43 -44.95 13.13 13.90
N GLY A 44 -45.14 13.59 12.69
CA GLY A 44 -46.14 13.06 11.78
C GLY A 44 -46.01 11.53 11.77
N PRO A 45 -47.08 10.79 11.63
CA PRO A 45 -47.03 9.34 11.57
C PRO A 45 -45.93 8.96 10.61
N ALA A 46 -45.08 8.03 11.02
CA ALA A 46 -44.04 7.47 10.16
C ALA A 46 -44.70 7.18 8.81
N GLY A 47 -44.11 7.67 7.74
CA GLY A 47 -44.56 7.36 6.39
C GLY A 47 -44.81 5.85 6.33
N ALA A 48 -45.91 5.44 5.70
CA ALA A 48 -46.21 4.02 5.56
C ALA A 48 -44.93 3.29 5.20
N ALA A 49 -44.58 2.25 5.95
CA ALA A 49 -43.47 1.39 5.61
C ALA A 49 -43.63 1.07 4.13
N GLY A 50 -42.57 1.33 3.35
CA GLY A 50 -42.60 1.00 1.93
C GLY A 50 -43.12 -0.43 1.84
N ALA A 51 -44.07 -0.68 0.93
CA ALA A 51 -44.66 -2.00 0.80
C ALA A 51 -43.50 -3.02 0.85
N ASP A 52 -43.59 -3.95 1.81
CA ASP A 52 -42.60 -5.03 1.95
C ASP A 52 -42.42 -5.60 0.55
N GLY A 53 -41.21 -5.46 -0.01
CA GLY A 53 -40.90 -5.95 -1.35
C GLY A 53 -41.28 -7.43 -1.34
N VAL A 54 -42.17 -7.81 -2.24
CA VAL A 54 -42.72 -9.17 -2.30
C VAL A 54 -41.53 -10.13 -2.34
N GLY A 55 -41.20 -10.78 -1.22
CA GLY A 55 -40.11 -11.71 -1.07
C GLY A 55 -40.24 -12.86 -2.07
N GLY A 56 -39.61 -12.71 -3.23
CA GLY A 56 -39.71 -13.67 -4.30
C GLY A 56 -38.49 -13.61 -5.21
N SER A 57 -38.38 -14.57 -6.11
CA SER A 57 -37.37 -14.53 -7.16
C SER A 57 -37.87 -13.70 -8.34
N ARG A 58 -36.93 -13.04 -9.01
CA ARG A 58 -37.15 -12.26 -10.23
C ARG A 58 -36.11 -12.64 -11.26
N ASP A 59 -36.53 -12.58 -12.53
CA ASP A 59 -35.68 -12.93 -13.65
C ASP A 59 -34.90 -11.72 -14.18
N PHE A 60 -33.62 -11.90 -14.42
CA PHE A 60 -32.67 -10.93 -14.98
C PHE A 60 -31.83 -11.61 -16.05
N VAL A 61 -31.17 -10.84 -16.89
CA VAL A 61 -30.15 -11.37 -17.79
C VAL A 61 -28.82 -11.45 -17.05
N ALA A 62 -28.16 -12.60 -17.04
CA ALA A 62 -26.85 -12.78 -16.43
C ALA A 62 -25.75 -12.11 -17.27
N SER A 63 -24.95 -11.28 -16.66
CA SER A 63 -23.71 -10.73 -17.21
C SER A 63 -22.55 -11.49 -16.59
N GLY A 64 -22.01 -12.46 -17.30
CA GLY A 64 -21.05 -13.41 -16.75
C GLY A 64 -21.69 -14.69 -16.20
N THR A 65 -20.87 -15.55 -15.60
CA THR A 65 -21.30 -16.79 -14.96
C THR A 65 -21.80 -16.49 -13.54
N LEU A 66 -22.98 -16.96 -13.20
CA LEU A 66 -23.52 -16.88 -11.84
C LEU A 66 -23.50 -18.28 -11.23
N PRO A 67 -22.64 -18.57 -10.24
CA PRO A 67 -22.72 -19.80 -9.48
C PRO A 67 -24.03 -19.89 -8.67
N ASN A 68 -24.44 -21.09 -8.31
CA ASN A 68 -25.63 -21.31 -7.50
C ASN A 68 -25.48 -20.72 -6.08
N GLY A 69 -26.48 -19.97 -5.63
CA GLY A 69 -26.49 -19.34 -4.30
C GLY A 69 -25.56 -18.13 -4.12
N THR A 70 -24.90 -17.68 -5.18
CA THR A 70 -23.94 -16.57 -5.13
C THR A 70 -24.65 -15.23 -4.98
N PRO A 71 -24.14 -14.32 -4.11
CA PRO A 71 -24.54 -12.92 -4.10
C PRO A 71 -24.38 -12.27 -5.47
N VAL A 72 -25.38 -11.49 -5.89
CA VAL A 72 -25.39 -10.80 -7.18
C VAL A 72 -25.65 -9.31 -7.02
N ILE A 73 -25.07 -8.53 -7.92
CA ILE A 73 -25.26 -7.09 -8.05
C ILE A 73 -26.10 -6.77 -9.28
N LEU A 74 -26.79 -5.64 -9.23
CA LEU A 74 -27.47 -5.05 -10.38
C LEU A 74 -26.53 -4.06 -11.07
N LYS A 75 -26.38 -4.21 -12.38
CA LYS A 75 -25.60 -3.30 -13.23
C LYS A 75 -26.48 -2.19 -13.79
N ALA A 76 -25.84 -1.10 -14.21
CA ALA A 76 -26.54 0.06 -14.80
C ALA A 76 -27.32 -0.26 -16.08
N ASP A 77 -26.93 -1.33 -16.80
CA ASP A 77 -27.62 -1.82 -18.01
C ASP A 77 -28.82 -2.72 -17.71
N GLY A 78 -29.12 -2.96 -16.42
CA GLY A 78 -30.22 -3.82 -15.96
C GLY A 78 -29.89 -5.30 -15.94
N THR A 79 -28.67 -5.71 -16.27
CA THR A 79 -28.20 -7.10 -16.12
C THR A 79 -27.71 -7.36 -14.69
N VAL A 80 -27.53 -8.63 -14.33
CA VAL A 80 -26.99 -9.02 -13.02
C VAL A 80 -25.66 -9.75 -13.18
N GLU A 81 -24.76 -9.54 -12.23
CA GLU A 81 -23.43 -10.11 -12.19
C GLU A 81 -23.13 -10.68 -10.81
N ALA A 82 -22.35 -11.74 -10.73
CA ALA A 82 -21.88 -12.25 -9.43
C ALA A 82 -21.03 -11.19 -8.72
N VAL A 83 -21.16 -11.10 -7.40
CA VAL A 83 -20.17 -10.34 -6.61
C VAL A 83 -18.85 -11.06 -6.73
N GLU A 84 -17.87 -10.37 -7.27
CA GLU A 84 -16.52 -10.91 -7.46
C GLU A 84 -15.47 -9.79 -7.40
N ILE A 85 -14.24 -10.19 -7.23
CA ILE A 85 -13.09 -9.37 -7.55
C ILE A 85 -12.69 -9.75 -8.98
N PRO A 86 -12.92 -8.90 -9.98
CA PRO A 86 -12.57 -9.22 -11.36
C PRO A 86 -11.09 -9.59 -11.48
N VAL A 87 -10.79 -10.68 -12.17
CA VAL A 87 -9.42 -11.10 -12.40
C VAL A 87 -9.06 -10.79 -13.86
N THR A 88 -8.16 -9.81 -14.04
CA THR A 88 -7.57 -9.54 -15.35
C THR A 88 -6.26 -10.31 -15.49
N THR A 89 -6.16 -11.20 -16.44
CA THR A 89 -4.89 -11.87 -16.74
C THR A 89 -3.99 -10.93 -17.53
N ILE A 90 -2.83 -10.56 -16.95
CA ILE A 90 -1.79 -9.82 -17.64
C ILE A 90 -0.78 -10.81 -18.21
N ALA A 91 -0.41 -10.63 -19.47
CA ALA A 91 0.66 -11.40 -20.08
C ALA A 91 2.03 -10.95 -19.52
N THR A 92 2.93 -11.92 -19.27
CA THR A 92 4.32 -11.60 -18.98
C THR A 92 4.97 -11.00 -20.22
N ASN A 93 5.50 -9.80 -20.09
CA ASN A 93 6.30 -9.14 -21.11
C ASN A 93 7.63 -8.70 -20.49
N ILE A 94 8.68 -9.44 -20.78
CA ILE A 94 10.05 -9.06 -20.42
C ILE A 94 10.69 -8.63 -21.73
N PRO A 95 10.68 -7.32 -22.05
CA PRO A 95 11.18 -6.85 -23.32
C PRO A 95 12.69 -7.07 -23.41
N SER A 96 13.16 -7.43 -24.59
CA SER A 96 14.57 -7.49 -24.92
C SER A 96 14.91 -6.34 -25.88
N GLY A 97 15.96 -5.55 -25.56
CA GLY A 97 16.57 -4.62 -26.49
C GLY A 97 15.98 -3.21 -26.61
N SER A 98 14.95 -2.85 -25.86
CA SER A 98 14.33 -1.51 -25.89
C SER A 98 14.74 -0.65 -24.68
N SER A 99 16.05 -0.55 -24.41
CA SER A 99 16.55 0.22 -23.28
C SER A 99 16.66 1.71 -23.59
N VAL A 100 16.43 2.53 -22.54
CA VAL A 100 16.58 3.99 -22.58
C VAL A 100 17.80 4.39 -21.72
N ILE A 101 18.58 5.36 -22.20
CA ILE A 101 19.75 5.86 -21.47
C ILE A 101 19.27 6.88 -20.42
N PHE A 102 19.61 6.64 -19.13
CA PHE A 102 19.37 7.60 -18.06
C PHE A 102 20.59 8.49 -17.78
N GLU A 103 21.80 8.02 -18.12
CA GLU A 103 23.04 8.77 -18.05
C GLU A 103 23.95 8.36 -19.21
N SER A 104 24.37 9.34 -20.00
CA SER A 104 25.20 9.11 -21.20
C SER A 104 26.67 8.87 -20.87
N GLY A 105 27.12 9.38 -19.72
CA GLY A 105 28.46 9.16 -19.18
C GLY A 105 28.62 7.78 -18.56
N ALA A 106 29.84 7.49 -18.14
CA ALA A 106 30.14 6.27 -17.40
C ALA A 106 29.51 6.31 -16.00
N VAL A 107 28.78 5.25 -15.61
CA VAL A 107 28.13 5.17 -14.30
C VAL A 107 28.61 3.98 -13.50
N LEU A 108 28.64 4.16 -12.18
CA LEU A 108 28.89 3.11 -11.18
C LEU A 108 27.92 3.30 -10.01
N ASP A 109 27.85 2.30 -9.14
CA ASP A 109 27.11 2.33 -7.85
C ASP A 109 25.70 2.93 -7.98
N PHE A 110 24.95 2.55 -9.00
CA PHE A 110 23.59 3.04 -9.22
C PHE A 110 22.55 2.23 -8.44
N ASN A 111 21.44 2.92 -8.11
CA ASN A 111 20.29 2.34 -7.46
C ASN A 111 18.99 2.98 -7.97
N ILE A 112 17.86 2.33 -7.72
CA ILE A 112 16.54 2.78 -8.15
C ILE A 112 15.51 2.63 -7.03
N ALA A 113 14.61 3.60 -6.91
CA ALA A 113 13.43 3.50 -6.06
C ALA A 113 12.24 4.19 -6.73
N PHE A 114 11.04 3.61 -6.60
CA PHE A 114 9.79 4.25 -6.98
C PHE A 114 9.24 5.09 -5.85
N ASP A 115 8.54 6.17 -6.20
CA ASP A 115 7.72 6.96 -5.29
C ASP A 115 6.37 6.24 -5.07
N PRO A 116 6.06 5.78 -3.86
CA PRO A 116 4.79 5.11 -3.61
C PRO A 116 3.58 6.05 -3.62
N ASN A 117 3.81 7.38 -3.59
CA ASN A 117 2.76 8.39 -3.52
C ASN A 117 2.57 9.17 -4.83
N THR A 118 3.48 9.02 -5.80
CA THR A 118 3.38 9.66 -7.12
C THR A 118 3.41 8.59 -8.19
N ALA A 119 2.28 8.39 -8.84
CA ALA A 119 2.11 7.32 -9.81
C ALA A 119 3.22 7.30 -10.87
N ASN A 120 3.71 6.10 -11.17
CA ASN A 120 4.65 5.83 -12.25
C ASN A 120 6.01 6.54 -12.13
N THR A 121 6.30 7.21 -11.03
CA THR A 121 7.51 8.04 -10.84
C THR A 121 8.56 7.29 -10.04
N PHE A 122 9.79 7.34 -10.51
CA PHE A 122 10.96 6.76 -9.83
C PHE A 122 12.18 7.69 -9.91
N VAL A 123 13.17 7.44 -9.07
CA VAL A 123 14.47 8.11 -9.12
C VAL A 123 15.57 7.07 -9.26
N VAL A 124 16.50 7.33 -10.15
CA VAL A 124 17.78 6.61 -10.25
C VAL A 124 18.86 7.49 -9.66
N THR A 125 19.69 6.93 -8.79
CA THR A 125 20.91 7.57 -8.28
C THR A 125 22.11 6.80 -8.77
N CYS A 126 23.22 7.49 -9.09
CA CYS A 126 24.45 6.88 -9.53
C CYS A 126 25.68 7.70 -9.09
N MET A 127 26.83 7.08 -9.14
CA MET A 127 28.11 7.75 -9.23
C MET A 127 28.40 7.96 -10.72
N ASP A 128 28.43 9.22 -11.16
CA ASP A 128 28.69 9.60 -12.55
C ASP A 128 30.21 9.74 -12.76
N ALA A 129 30.81 8.64 -13.20
CA ALA A 129 32.25 8.62 -13.49
C ALA A 129 32.62 9.47 -14.72
N GLY A 130 31.65 9.76 -15.58
CA GLY A 130 31.82 10.71 -16.68
C GLY A 130 31.91 12.17 -16.24
N ASN A 131 31.46 12.46 -15.01
CA ASN A 131 31.47 13.77 -14.38
C ASN A 131 32.27 13.78 -13.05
N GLY A 132 33.48 13.27 -13.05
CA GLY A 132 34.36 13.29 -11.89
C GLY A 132 33.86 12.46 -10.70
N ASN A 133 33.14 11.37 -10.92
CA ASN A 133 32.52 10.51 -9.93
C ASN A 133 31.41 11.20 -9.09
N ALA A 134 30.85 12.27 -9.60
CA ALA A 134 29.81 13.03 -8.89
C ALA A 134 28.59 12.16 -8.56
N GLY A 135 28.06 12.34 -7.36
CA GLY A 135 26.77 11.77 -7.00
C GLY A 135 25.64 12.44 -7.78
N THR A 136 25.00 11.70 -8.66
CA THR A 136 23.96 12.21 -9.58
C THR A 136 22.65 11.45 -9.40
N ALA A 137 21.53 12.18 -9.55
CA ALA A 137 20.19 11.63 -9.50
C ALA A 137 19.36 12.08 -10.69
N VAL A 138 18.49 11.24 -11.21
CA VAL A 138 17.57 11.55 -12.29
C VAL A 138 16.18 11.00 -12.02
N VAL A 139 15.15 11.82 -12.28
CA VAL A 139 13.75 11.37 -12.24
C VAL A 139 13.43 10.60 -13.51
N GLY A 140 12.80 9.44 -13.34
CA GLY A 140 12.19 8.72 -14.44
C GLY A 140 10.68 8.56 -14.25
N THR A 141 9.97 8.43 -15.34
CA THR A 141 8.57 7.99 -15.34
C THR A 141 8.41 6.79 -16.26
N VAL A 142 7.54 5.87 -15.90
CA VAL A 142 7.19 4.72 -16.73
C VAL A 142 5.69 4.68 -16.95
N THR A 143 5.26 4.57 -18.21
CA THR A 143 3.83 4.45 -18.57
C THR A 143 3.71 3.44 -19.69
N ASN A 144 2.97 2.38 -19.47
CA ASN A 144 2.80 1.28 -20.45
C ASN A 144 4.16 0.75 -20.95
N SER A 145 5.10 0.53 -20.03
CA SER A 145 6.47 0.09 -20.28
C SER A 145 7.33 1.06 -21.11
N VAL A 146 6.89 2.30 -21.33
CA VAL A 146 7.70 3.35 -21.94
C VAL A 146 8.32 4.22 -20.84
N ILE A 147 9.65 4.30 -20.82
CA ILE A 147 10.41 5.10 -19.84
C ILE A 147 10.78 6.45 -20.45
N THR A 148 10.63 7.51 -19.66
CA THR A 148 11.19 8.84 -19.94
C THR A 148 11.97 9.36 -18.75
N PHE A 149 13.01 10.15 -18.99
CA PHE A 149 13.84 10.74 -17.94
C PHE A 149 13.81 12.26 -17.99
N GLY A 150 13.88 12.87 -16.80
CA GLY A 150 14.14 14.31 -16.63
C GLY A 150 15.62 14.64 -16.79
N THR A 151 16.01 15.84 -16.39
CA THR A 151 17.41 16.26 -16.41
C THR A 151 18.14 15.74 -15.18
N PRO A 152 19.32 15.08 -15.31
CA PRO A 152 20.13 14.68 -14.19
C PRO A 152 20.54 15.85 -13.29
N VAL A 153 20.56 15.65 -11.98
CA VAL A 153 20.93 16.65 -10.98
C VAL A 153 22.05 16.09 -10.09
N VAL A 154 23.15 16.84 -9.99
CA VAL A 154 24.26 16.50 -9.09
C VAL A 154 23.85 16.80 -7.65
N PHE A 155 23.87 15.80 -6.77
CA PHE A 155 23.65 15.97 -5.33
C PHE A 155 24.96 16.03 -4.54
N ASN A 156 26.05 15.47 -5.08
CA ASN A 156 27.40 15.55 -4.51
C ASN A 156 28.41 15.79 -5.62
N ALA A 157 29.15 16.91 -5.56
CA ALA A 157 30.13 17.27 -6.60
C ALA A 157 31.36 16.34 -6.62
N GLY A 158 31.64 15.66 -5.52
CA GLY A 158 32.72 14.67 -5.40
C GLY A 158 32.22 13.23 -5.42
N ASP A 159 33.13 12.30 -5.16
CA ASP A 159 32.86 10.86 -5.20
C ASP A 159 31.77 10.45 -4.19
N ALA A 160 30.64 9.94 -4.69
CA ALA A 160 29.54 9.39 -3.89
C ALA A 160 29.42 7.89 -4.12
N ILE A 161 30.06 7.12 -3.26
CA ILE A 161 30.16 5.66 -3.40
C ILE A 161 29.14 4.93 -2.52
N THR A 162 28.75 3.73 -2.93
CA THR A 162 27.81 2.86 -2.19
C THR A 162 26.48 3.56 -1.88
N ASN A 163 25.94 4.30 -2.87
CA ASN A 163 24.70 5.03 -2.67
C ASN A 163 23.49 4.09 -2.54
N SER A 164 22.58 4.46 -1.66
CA SER A 164 21.29 3.79 -1.44
C SER A 164 20.19 4.84 -1.37
N ILE A 165 19.05 4.54 -1.99
CA ILE A 165 17.91 5.45 -2.09
C ILE A 165 16.65 4.80 -1.52
N SER A 166 15.82 5.59 -0.85
CA SER A 166 14.48 5.18 -0.40
C SER A 166 13.52 6.38 -0.46
N PHE A 167 12.32 6.18 -0.97
CA PHE A 167 11.25 7.17 -0.89
C PHE A 167 10.55 7.13 0.46
N ASP A 168 10.06 8.29 0.92
CA ASP A 168 9.19 8.43 2.08
C ASP A 168 7.79 7.88 1.73
N PRO A 169 7.31 6.81 2.37
CA PRO A 169 6.01 6.23 2.06
C PRO A 169 4.82 7.12 2.45
N ASN A 170 5.07 8.21 3.20
CA ASN A 170 4.03 9.11 3.71
C ASN A 170 4.05 10.50 3.04
N THR A 171 5.04 10.80 2.20
CA THR A 171 5.19 12.13 1.60
C THR A 171 5.57 12.02 0.13
N ALA A 172 4.66 12.41 -0.76
CA ALA A 172 4.89 12.38 -2.21
C ALA A 172 6.15 13.16 -2.61
N GLY A 173 6.94 12.59 -3.48
CA GLY A 173 8.16 13.16 -4.03
C GLY A 173 9.35 13.21 -3.07
N LYS A 174 9.19 12.95 -1.78
CA LYS A 174 10.29 12.99 -0.81
C LYS A 174 11.08 11.69 -0.79
N PHE A 175 12.40 11.78 -0.85
CA PHE A 175 13.28 10.61 -0.75
C PHE A 175 14.58 10.95 0.00
N ILE A 176 15.29 9.93 0.42
CA ILE A 176 16.61 10.02 1.07
C ILE A 176 17.63 9.26 0.24
N VAL A 177 18.81 9.85 0.08
CA VAL A 177 20.00 9.18 -0.44
C VAL A 177 21.03 9.09 0.68
N ALA A 178 21.55 7.88 0.92
CA ALA A 178 22.66 7.66 1.83
C ALA A 178 23.88 7.18 1.03
N PHE A 179 25.05 7.75 1.30
CA PHE A 179 26.26 7.45 0.55
C PHE A 179 27.51 7.69 1.41
N ARG A 180 28.63 7.14 0.94
CA ARG A 180 29.95 7.47 1.44
C ARG A 180 30.51 8.65 0.66
N ASP A 181 30.78 9.74 1.35
CA ASP A 181 31.36 10.97 0.79
C ASP A 181 32.89 10.89 0.87
N VAL A 182 33.54 10.59 -0.27
CA VAL A 182 34.99 10.37 -0.32
C VAL A 182 35.76 11.65 0.01
N ASP A 183 35.30 12.78 -0.51
CA ASP A 183 35.95 14.09 -0.30
C ASP A 183 35.79 14.59 1.13
N ASN A 184 34.81 14.04 1.87
CA ASN A 184 34.61 14.29 3.28
C ASN A 184 35.15 13.12 4.14
N SER A 185 36.39 12.74 3.94
CA SER A 185 37.10 11.71 4.71
C SER A 185 36.39 10.35 4.74
N TYR A 186 35.65 9.99 3.69
CA TYR A 186 34.86 8.75 3.56
C TYR A 186 33.74 8.64 4.59
N TYR A 187 33.25 9.76 5.10
CA TYR A 187 32.16 9.79 6.08
C TYR A 187 30.84 9.30 5.48
N GLY A 188 30.02 8.73 6.33
CA GLY A 188 28.64 8.37 5.98
C GLY A 188 27.73 9.60 6.01
N VAL A 189 27.09 9.91 4.89
CA VAL A 189 26.28 11.09 4.67
C VAL A 189 24.91 10.73 4.15
N VAL A 190 23.87 11.49 4.54
CA VAL A 190 22.57 11.47 3.90
C VAL A 190 22.22 12.84 3.36
N MET A 191 21.40 12.84 2.31
CA MET A 191 20.72 14.03 1.78
C MET A 191 19.25 13.71 1.54
N ILE A 192 18.40 14.70 1.81
CA ILE A 192 16.97 14.59 1.52
C ILE A 192 16.71 15.25 0.16
N GLY A 193 16.12 14.49 -0.74
CA GLY A 193 15.69 14.96 -2.05
C GLY A 193 14.19 15.16 -2.12
N THR A 194 13.77 16.04 -3.02
CA THR A 194 12.35 16.27 -3.34
C THR A 194 12.19 16.29 -4.86
N VAL A 195 11.28 15.46 -5.37
CA VAL A 195 10.85 15.44 -6.77
C VAL A 195 9.71 16.42 -6.95
N SER A 196 9.76 17.22 -8.01
CA SER A 196 8.68 18.09 -8.48
C SER A 196 8.58 17.98 -9.99
N GLY A 197 7.58 17.25 -10.48
CA GLY A 197 7.47 16.88 -11.89
C GLY A 197 8.68 16.08 -12.34
N THR A 198 9.45 16.59 -13.29
CA THR A 198 10.67 15.95 -13.81
C THR A 198 11.97 16.50 -13.22
N SER A 199 11.88 17.33 -12.17
CA SER A 199 13.02 17.98 -11.52
C SER A 199 13.25 17.44 -10.12
N ILE A 200 14.50 17.48 -9.65
CA ILE A 200 14.90 17.15 -8.28
C ILE A 200 15.56 18.37 -7.64
N SER A 201 15.26 18.57 -6.36
CA SER A 201 16.02 19.46 -5.48
C SER A 201 16.54 18.70 -4.27
N PHE A 202 17.69 19.09 -3.74
CA PHE A 202 18.30 18.48 -2.56
C PHE A 202 18.48 19.50 -1.43
N GLY A 203 18.31 19.03 -0.18
CA GLY A 203 18.68 19.76 1.03
C GLY A 203 20.20 19.70 1.28
N SER A 204 20.59 20.08 2.50
CA SER A 204 22.00 20.00 2.94
C SER A 204 22.45 18.56 3.20
N LYS A 205 23.77 18.34 3.24
CA LYS A 205 24.38 17.08 3.69
C LYS A 205 24.27 16.95 5.21
N TYR A 206 23.97 15.74 5.69
CA TYR A 206 23.96 15.40 7.11
C TYR A 206 24.84 14.18 7.36
N VAL A 207 25.88 14.34 8.17
CA VAL A 207 26.83 13.26 8.51
C VAL A 207 26.20 12.37 9.57
N PHE A 208 25.97 11.08 9.27
CA PHE A 208 25.52 10.08 10.24
C PHE A 208 26.66 9.31 10.89
N SER A 209 27.83 9.28 10.25
CA SER A 209 29.04 8.66 10.78
C SER A 209 30.26 9.49 10.39
N SER A 210 31.04 9.91 11.39
CA SER A 210 32.29 10.66 11.21
C SER A 210 33.54 9.77 11.20
N VAL A 211 33.37 8.49 10.89
CA VAL A 211 34.45 7.55 10.57
C VAL A 211 34.22 6.99 9.18
N THR A 212 35.29 6.45 8.57
CA THR A 212 35.18 5.81 7.26
C THR A 212 34.08 4.77 7.25
N THR A 213 33.11 4.93 6.36
CA THR A 213 31.99 4.01 6.18
C THR A 213 32.09 3.24 4.87
N SER A 214 31.42 2.10 4.79
CA SER A 214 31.19 1.36 3.56
C SER A 214 29.83 0.63 3.62
N ASP A 215 29.42 0.09 2.48
CA ASP A 215 28.21 -0.76 2.38
C ASP A 215 26.96 -0.15 3.05
N THR A 216 26.73 1.13 2.79
CA THR A 216 25.60 1.88 3.36
C THR A 216 24.29 1.49 2.69
N HIS A 217 23.26 1.23 3.50
CA HIS A 217 21.89 1.01 3.02
C HIS A 217 20.89 1.79 3.87
N VAL A 218 19.97 2.50 3.22
CA VAL A 218 18.91 3.30 3.87
C VAL A 218 17.53 2.81 3.46
N SER A 219 16.58 2.86 4.39
CA SER A 219 15.16 2.62 4.10
C SER A 219 14.30 3.47 5.03
N PHE A 220 13.28 4.14 4.48
CA PHE A 220 12.23 4.73 5.30
C PHE A 220 11.44 3.64 6.02
N ASP A 221 11.00 3.97 7.24
CA ASP A 221 10.09 3.12 8.00
C ASP A 221 8.67 3.27 7.44
N PRO A 222 8.05 2.20 6.92
CA PRO A 222 6.74 2.30 6.29
C PRO A 222 5.61 2.58 7.27
N TYR A 223 5.86 2.47 8.59
CA TYR A 223 4.84 2.59 9.64
C TYR A 223 5.00 3.83 10.51
N ASN A 224 6.19 4.42 10.54
CA ASN A 224 6.49 5.59 11.36
C ASN A 224 6.91 6.75 10.48
N ALA A 225 5.99 7.70 10.29
CA ALA A 225 6.21 8.88 9.46
C ALA A 225 7.53 9.60 9.81
N ASN A 226 8.24 10.03 8.78
CA ASN A 226 9.52 10.73 8.87
C ASN A 226 10.67 9.95 9.54
N LYS A 227 10.50 8.65 9.84
CA LYS A 227 11.57 7.79 10.37
C LYS A 227 12.23 7.00 9.25
N PHE A 228 13.53 6.81 9.37
CA PHE A 228 14.30 5.94 8.49
C PHE A 228 15.36 5.17 9.26
N LEU A 229 15.80 4.06 8.71
CA LEU A 229 16.93 3.29 9.21
C LEU A 229 18.10 3.41 8.25
N ILE A 230 19.31 3.46 8.81
CA ILE A 230 20.56 3.26 8.09
C ILE A 230 21.28 2.06 8.68
N VAL A 231 21.77 1.19 7.82
CA VAL A 231 22.75 0.16 8.17
C VAL A 231 24.03 0.40 7.37
N TYR A 232 25.20 0.22 8.01
CA TYR A 232 26.47 0.51 7.40
C TYR A 232 27.61 -0.25 8.08
N ASN A 233 28.79 -0.23 7.49
CA ASN A 233 30.01 -0.74 8.07
C ASN A 233 31.00 0.40 8.38
N ASP A 234 31.54 0.42 9.61
CA ASP A 234 32.61 1.32 10.07
C ASP A 234 33.81 0.53 10.66
N GLY A 235 34.01 -0.67 10.15
CA GLY A 235 34.85 -1.71 10.77
C GLY A 235 34.02 -2.76 11.50
N ASN A 236 32.77 -2.39 11.86
CA ASN A 236 31.74 -3.25 12.44
C ASN A 236 30.41 -3.03 11.70
N GLY A 237 29.50 -3.99 11.78
CA GLY A 237 28.13 -3.78 11.29
C GLY A 237 27.31 -2.91 12.24
N LYS A 238 26.84 -1.77 11.78
CA LYS A 238 26.12 -0.73 12.54
C LYS A 238 24.74 -0.45 11.98
N ALA A 239 23.83 -0.06 12.87
CA ALA A 239 22.50 0.41 12.54
C ALA A 239 22.12 1.63 13.38
N LEU A 240 21.35 2.55 12.82
CA LEU A 240 20.77 3.69 13.55
C LEU A 240 19.41 4.07 12.95
N ILE A 241 18.57 4.70 13.79
CA ILE A 241 17.32 5.32 13.38
C ILE A 241 17.56 6.80 13.15
N GLY A 242 17.11 7.32 12.02
CA GLY A 242 17.08 8.74 11.73
C GLY A 242 15.67 9.30 11.70
N THR A 243 15.59 10.63 11.74
CA THR A 243 14.33 11.37 11.61
C THR A 243 14.51 12.51 10.62
N VAL A 244 13.59 12.64 9.67
CA VAL A 244 13.54 13.75 8.71
C VAL A 244 12.60 14.84 9.23
N SER A 245 13.01 16.11 9.06
CA SER A 245 12.16 17.29 9.28
C SER A 245 12.39 18.27 8.13
N GLY A 246 11.39 18.41 7.25
CA GLY A 246 11.58 19.13 5.98
C GLY A 246 12.65 18.47 5.12
N THR A 247 13.76 19.16 4.90
CA THR A 247 14.97 18.65 4.21
C THR A 247 16.13 18.38 5.17
N SER A 248 15.88 18.42 6.49
CA SER A 248 16.89 18.16 7.52
C SER A 248 16.79 16.73 8.04
N ALA A 249 17.92 16.17 8.50
CA ALA A 249 17.99 14.86 9.14
C ALA A 249 18.66 14.93 10.51
N THR A 250 18.17 14.15 11.47
CA THR A 250 18.78 13.93 12.77
C THR A 250 18.93 12.43 13.03
N PHE A 251 19.88 12.03 13.87
CA PHE A 251 20.23 10.63 14.08
C PHE A 251 20.13 10.25 15.55
N GLY A 252 19.62 9.05 15.80
CA GLY A 252 19.59 8.41 17.12
C GLY A 252 20.88 7.69 17.47
N SER A 253 20.83 6.90 18.53
CA SER A 253 21.97 6.09 18.99
C SER A 253 22.30 4.98 18.00
N VAL A 254 23.60 4.73 17.87
CA VAL A 254 24.11 3.65 17.02
C VAL A 254 24.04 2.30 17.75
N THR A 255 23.52 1.27 17.09
CA THR A 255 23.48 -0.11 17.57
C THR A 255 24.40 -0.98 16.71
N THR A 256 25.22 -1.83 17.34
CA THR A 256 26.09 -2.77 16.63
C THR A 256 25.38 -4.10 16.43
N PHE A 257 25.25 -4.58 15.19
CA PHE A 257 24.70 -5.91 14.88
C PHE A 257 25.79 -6.96 14.56
N SER A 258 27.00 -6.52 14.24
CA SER A 258 28.14 -7.38 13.99
C SER A 258 29.42 -6.72 14.51
N THR A 259 30.24 -7.46 15.26
CA THR A 259 31.55 -6.99 15.72
C THR A 259 32.69 -7.29 14.73
N ALA A 260 32.34 -7.87 13.59
CA ALA A 260 33.26 -8.09 12.47
C ALA A 260 32.93 -7.15 11.32
N THR A 261 33.93 -6.85 10.50
CA THR A 261 33.74 -6.10 9.24
C THR A 261 32.65 -6.77 8.40
N SER A 262 31.60 -6.04 8.16
CA SER A 262 30.42 -6.51 7.45
C SER A 262 30.34 -5.85 6.08
N THR A 263 30.15 -6.66 5.04
CA THR A 263 30.08 -6.18 3.65
C THR A 263 28.75 -6.58 3.00
N GLN A 264 28.41 -5.92 1.89
CA GLN A 264 27.20 -6.18 1.13
C GLN A 264 25.94 -6.10 2.01
N ILE A 265 25.86 -5.12 2.90
CA ILE A 265 24.76 -5.01 3.86
C ILE A 265 23.48 -4.63 3.14
N GLU A 266 22.39 -5.36 3.39
CA GLU A 266 21.03 -5.04 2.94
C GLU A 266 20.08 -4.91 4.11
N LEU A 267 19.13 -3.99 3.97
CA LEU A 267 18.07 -3.68 4.93
C LEU A 267 16.72 -3.78 4.22
N ARG A 268 15.75 -4.48 4.84
CA ARG A 268 14.35 -4.48 4.40
C ARG A 268 13.42 -4.47 5.60
N PHE A 269 12.46 -3.54 5.60
CA PHE A 269 11.36 -3.59 6.56
C PHE A 269 10.41 -4.74 6.24
N HIS A 270 9.79 -5.27 7.29
CA HIS A 270 8.71 -6.23 7.15
C HIS A 270 7.45 -5.52 6.59
N PRO A 271 6.84 -6.02 5.52
CA PRO A 271 5.77 -5.28 4.82
C PRO A 271 4.46 -5.16 5.60
N SER A 272 4.23 -6.00 6.64
CA SER A 272 2.97 -6.01 7.40
C SER A 272 3.15 -6.00 8.94
N GLN A 273 4.39 -5.87 9.45
CA GLN A 273 4.66 -5.82 10.89
C GLN A 273 5.50 -4.59 11.24
N ALA A 274 4.85 -3.63 11.90
CA ALA A 274 5.47 -2.38 12.32
C ALA A 274 6.75 -2.61 13.15
N GLY A 275 7.78 -1.84 12.86
CA GLY A 275 9.05 -1.86 13.57
C GLY A 275 9.90 -3.11 13.36
N LYS A 276 9.47 -4.10 12.56
CA LYS A 276 10.28 -5.29 12.25
C LYS A 276 11.02 -5.09 10.94
N PHE A 277 12.28 -5.53 10.90
CA PHE A 277 13.11 -5.50 9.69
C PHE A 277 14.14 -6.62 9.68
N VAL A 278 14.72 -6.87 8.53
CA VAL A 278 15.84 -7.79 8.33
C VAL A 278 17.10 -7.03 7.93
N VAL A 279 18.22 -7.47 8.46
CA VAL A 279 19.55 -7.11 7.95
C VAL A 279 20.23 -8.38 7.45
N ALA A 280 20.55 -8.40 6.16
CA ALA A 280 21.41 -9.42 5.58
C ALA A 280 22.82 -8.84 5.40
N TYR A 281 23.85 -9.60 5.75
CA TYR A 281 25.23 -9.14 5.69
C TYR A 281 26.22 -10.29 5.55
N LYS A 282 27.41 -9.99 5.13
CA LYS A 282 28.51 -10.93 4.98
C LYS A 282 29.68 -10.51 5.87
N THR A 283 30.22 -11.49 6.59
CA THR A 283 31.57 -11.43 7.15
C THR A 283 32.41 -12.50 6.46
N ASN A 284 32.80 -13.56 7.15
CA ASN A 284 33.33 -14.79 6.54
C ASN A 284 32.27 -15.70 5.95
N LYS A 285 31.01 -15.52 6.37
CA LYS A 285 29.80 -16.25 5.92
C LYS A 285 28.70 -15.25 5.61
N GLY A 286 27.62 -15.74 4.98
CA GLY A 286 26.39 -14.97 4.79
C GLY A 286 25.46 -15.13 6.00
N TYR A 287 25.04 -14.03 6.59
CA TYR A 287 24.16 -13.96 7.76
C TYR A 287 22.90 -13.16 7.50
N VAL A 288 21.84 -13.54 8.20
CA VAL A 288 20.60 -12.77 8.30
C VAL A 288 20.25 -12.59 9.78
N ALA A 289 19.92 -11.37 10.17
CA ALA A 289 19.40 -11.04 11.50
C ALA A 289 18.05 -10.34 11.37
N ILE A 290 17.06 -10.80 12.12
CA ILE A 290 15.79 -10.07 12.30
C ILE A 290 15.96 -9.11 13.46
N ALA A 291 15.46 -7.90 13.29
CA ALA A 291 15.52 -6.86 14.31
C ALA A 291 14.16 -6.19 14.48
N THR A 292 14.01 -5.53 15.61
CA THR A 292 12.83 -4.71 15.93
C THR A 292 13.25 -3.33 16.39
N THR A 293 12.42 -2.33 16.08
CA THR A 293 12.52 -0.98 16.63
C THR A 293 11.48 -0.78 17.73
N SER A 294 11.86 -0.06 18.79
CA SER A 294 10.96 0.41 19.83
C SER A 294 11.36 1.82 20.22
N GLY A 295 10.59 2.81 19.73
CA GLY A 295 10.96 4.22 19.82
C GLY A 295 12.27 4.50 19.07
N ALA A 296 13.32 4.91 19.81
CA ALA A 296 14.66 5.17 19.26
C ALA A 296 15.62 3.97 19.35
N ASN A 297 15.18 2.85 19.92
CA ASN A 297 16.03 1.69 20.17
C ASN A 297 15.88 0.65 19.07
N ILE A 298 16.99 -0.04 18.75
CA ILE A 298 17.05 -1.19 17.86
C ILE A 298 17.47 -2.41 18.65
N THR A 299 16.74 -3.52 18.51
CA THR A 299 17.09 -4.80 19.12
C THR A 299 17.22 -5.86 18.05
N PHE A 300 18.39 -6.48 17.96
CA PHE A 300 18.68 -7.56 17.03
C PHE A 300 18.47 -8.93 17.69
N GLY A 301 17.82 -9.84 16.95
CA GLY A 301 17.84 -11.26 17.27
C GLY A 301 19.20 -11.89 16.94
N THR A 302 19.37 -13.16 17.29
CA THR A 302 20.61 -13.90 16.97
C THR A 302 20.77 -14.06 15.45
N PRO A 303 21.89 -13.65 14.86
CA PRO A 303 22.13 -13.84 13.44
C PRO A 303 22.17 -15.33 13.06
N VAL A 304 21.53 -15.67 11.95
CA VAL A 304 21.50 -17.05 11.42
C VAL A 304 22.24 -17.11 10.10
N THR A 305 23.11 -18.11 9.95
CA THR A 305 23.89 -18.34 8.72
C THR A 305 22.98 -18.94 7.64
N PHE A 306 22.91 -18.31 6.45
CA PHE A 306 22.22 -18.87 5.29
C PHE A 306 23.19 -19.61 4.33
N THR A 307 24.47 -19.23 4.34
CA THR A 307 25.51 -19.92 3.54
C THR A 307 26.90 -19.77 4.15
N ASN A 308 27.74 -20.78 3.94
CA ASN A 308 29.13 -20.74 4.33
C ASN A 308 30.01 -19.94 3.35
N GLY A 309 29.49 -19.57 2.19
CA GLY A 309 30.17 -18.72 1.20
C GLY A 309 29.17 -18.14 0.22
N SER A 310 29.23 -16.81 0.03
CA SER A 310 28.46 -16.11 -0.99
C SER A 310 29.31 -15.03 -1.64
N TYR A 311 29.06 -14.79 -2.92
CA TYR A 311 29.67 -13.67 -3.63
C TYR A 311 28.76 -12.44 -3.66
N SER A 312 27.47 -12.67 -3.92
CA SER A 312 26.44 -11.63 -3.96
C SER A 312 25.14 -12.20 -3.42
N TYR A 313 24.36 -11.39 -2.73
CA TYR A 313 23.04 -11.80 -2.23
C TYR A 313 22.09 -10.60 -2.16
N SER A 314 20.84 -10.93 -2.01
CA SER A 314 19.75 -10.00 -1.70
C SER A 314 18.66 -10.74 -0.93
N ALA A 315 17.98 -10.04 -0.03
CA ALA A 315 16.94 -10.60 0.82
C ALA A 315 15.65 -9.78 0.69
N ALA A 316 14.50 -10.46 0.72
CA ALA A 316 13.20 -9.81 0.71
C ALA A 316 12.19 -10.58 1.54
N PHE A 317 11.28 -9.84 2.21
CA PHE A 317 10.11 -10.43 2.86
C PHE A 317 8.99 -10.69 1.86
N ASP A 318 8.28 -11.78 2.06
CA ASP A 318 6.98 -12.01 1.42
C ASP A 318 5.93 -11.07 2.05
N PRO A 319 5.24 -10.24 1.27
CA PRO A 319 4.24 -9.31 1.79
C PRO A 319 3.03 -10.02 2.42
N ASN A 320 2.77 -11.27 2.05
CA ASN A 320 1.60 -12.03 2.47
C ASN A 320 1.88 -13.03 3.61
N SER A 321 3.14 -13.16 4.01
CA SER A 321 3.55 -14.05 5.11
C SER A 321 4.72 -13.47 5.91
N SER A 322 5.16 -14.18 6.93
CA SER A 322 6.40 -13.81 7.65
C SER A 322 7.65 -14.45 7.06
N ASN A 323 7.58 -15.05 5.86
CA ASN A 323 8.72 -15.68 5.24
C ASN A 323 9.66 -14.66 4.60
N ILE A 324 10.93 -15.03 4.54
CA ILE A 324 11.96 -14.26 3.82
C ILE A 324 12.62 -15.17 2.79
N VAL A 325 12.97 -14.62 1.65
CA VAL A 325 13.82 -15.31 0.67
C VAL A 325 15.15 -14.59 0.60
N VAL A 326 16.23 -15.36 0.63
CA VAL A 326 17.58 -14.88 0.34
C VAL A 326 18.03 -15.52 -0.96
N ALA A 327 18.28 -14.71 -1.98
CA ALA A 327 18.89 -15.14 -3.25
C ALA A 327 20.36 -14.78 -3.25
N PHE A 328 21.24 -15.70 -3.62
CA PHE A 328 22.69 -15.51 -3.55
C PHE A 328 23.44 -16.35 -4.58
N SER A 329 24.69 -15.96 -4.85
CA SER A 329 25.64 -16.77 -5.59
C SER A 329 26.36 -17.67 -4.59
N ASP A 330 26.15 -18.98 -4.66
CA ASP A 330 26.72 -19.92 -3.70
C ASP A 330 28.16 -20.31 -4.09
N SER A 331 29.14 -19.70 -3.44
CA SER A 331 30.55 -20.00 -3.72
C SER A 331 30.96 -21.41 -3.30
N THR A 332 30.14 -22.11 -2.52
CA THR A 332 30.34 -23.51 -2.18
C THR A 332 29.81 -24.48 -3.24
N ASN A 333 29.06 -23.94 -4.23
CA ASN A 333 28.45 -24.70 -5.32
C ASN A 333 28.68 -24.00 -6.68
N GLY A 334 29.92 -23.79 -7.06
CA GLY A 334 30.27 -23.27 -8.40
C GLY A 334 29.76 -21.86 -8.71
N MET A 335 29.46 -21.03 -7.70
CA MET A 335 28.85 -19.71 -7.84
C MET A 335 27.44 -19.75 -8.50
N PHE A 336 26.78 -20.88 -8.44
CA PHE A 336 25.42 -21.02 -8.98
C PHE A 336 24.42 -20.11 -8.24
N GLY A 337 23.50 -19.54 -9.01
CA GLY A 337 22.42 -18.78 -8.43
C GLY A 337 21.52 -19.67 -7.58
N THR A 338 21.47 -19.39 -6.29
CA THR A 338 20.81 -20.20 -5.27
C THR A 338 19.87 -19.32 -4.45
N ALA A 339 18.75 -19.88 -4.01
CA ALA A 339 17.89 -19.22 -3.04
C ALA A 339 17.57 -20.14 -1.87
N ILE A 340 17.26 -19.53 -0.74
CA ILE A 340 16.81 -20.21 0.47
C ILE A 340 15.66 -19.44 1.10
N VAL A 341 14.63 -20.17 1.55
CA VAL A 341 13.46 -19.59 2.22
C VAL A 341 13.61 -19.76 3.72
N GLY A 342 13.37 -18.69 4.47
CA GLY A 342 13.38 -18.69 5.92
C GLY A 342 12.00 -18.36 6.49
N ALA A 343 11.50 -19.20 7.40
CA ALA A 343 10.34 -18.88 8.22
C ALA A 343 10.76 -18.03 9.41
N VAL A 344 10.14 -16.86 9.57
CA VAL A 344 10.45 -15.91 10.65
C VAL A 344 9.39 -16.01 11.74
N SER A 345 9.85 -16.23 13.00
CA SER A 345 9.01 -16.20 14.19
C SER A 345 9.65 -15.31 15.25
N GLY A 346 8.96 -14.21 15.62
CA GLY A 346 9.56 -13.19 16.47
C GLY A 346 10.80 -12.58 15.81
N THR A 347 11.97 -12.76 16.43
CA THR A 347 13.27 -12.34 15.91
C THR A 347 14.16 -13.53 15.48
N THR A 348 13.59 -14.74 15.37
CA THR A 348 14.30 -15.95 14.95
C THR A 348 13.95 -16.31 13.51
N ILE A 349 14.89 -16.98 12.82
CA ILE A 349 14.72 -17.50 11.46
C ILE A 349 15.03 -18.98 11.46
N THR A 350 14.19 -19.78 10.80
CA THR A 350 14.46 -21.18 10.48
C THR A 350 14.48 -21.33 8.97
N PHE A 351 15.66 -21.65 8.41
CA PHE A 351 15.82 -21.85 6.99
C PHE A 351 15.40 -23.24 6.54
N GLY A 352 14.74 -23.30 5.38
CA GLY A 352 14.46 -24.52 4.63
C GLY A 352 15.66 -25.01 3.82
N THR A 353 15.40 -25.74 2.76
CA THR A 353 16.43 -26.27 1.87
C THR A 353 16.81 -25.23 0.81
N LYS A 354 18.12 -25.15 0.51
CA LYS A 354 18.63 -24.37 -0.62
C LYS A 354 18.12 -24.93 -1.96
N VAL A 355 17.71 -24.07 -2.87
CA VAL A 355 17.28 -24.43 -4.21
C VAL A 355 18.09 -23.63 -5.23
N VAL A 356 18.70 -24.32 -6.20
CA VAL A 356 19.42 -23.67 -7.31
C VAL A 356 18.38 -23.15 -8.30
N HIS A 357 18.41 -21.85 -8.61
CA HIS A 357 17.53 -21.23 -9.61
C HIS A 357 18.21 -21.08 -10.98
N THR A 358 19.53 -21.10 -11.02
CA THR A 358 20.31 -21.17 -12.27
C THR A 358 21.67 -21.79 -12.01
N THR A 359 22.14 -22.61 -12.95
CA THR A 359 23.49 -23.19 -12.93
C THR A 359 24.54 -22.27 -13.57
N ALA A 360 24.16 -21.03 -13.86
CA ALA A 360 25.05 -20.00 -14.32
C ALA A 360 25.83 -19.36 -13.15
N TYR A 361 27.01 -18.84 -13.42
CA TYR A 361 27.72 -17.98 -12.50
C TYR A 361 26.97 -16.64 -12.36
N CYS A 362 26.34 -16.40 -11.20
CA CYS A 362 25.60 -15.19 -10.93
C CYS A 362 26.46 -14.11 -10.30
N GLY A 363 26.63 -12.98 -11.00
CA GLY A 363 27.46 -11.87 -10.49
C GLY A 363 26.78 -11.03 -9.41
N LYS A 364 25.56 -10.62 -9.65
CA LYS A 364 24.76 -9.77 -8.74
C LYS A 364 23.33 -10.27 -8.67
N ASN A 365 22.85 -10.52 -7.47
CA ASN A 365 21.49 -10.93 -7.22
C ASN A 365 20.70 -9.76 -6.60
N LYS A 366 19.50 -9.54 -7.08
CA LYS A 366 18.50 -8.68 -6.48
C LYS A 366 17.18 -9.41 -6.45
N ILE A 367 16.55 -9.49 -5.29
CA ILE A 367 15.24 -10.12 -5.11
C ILE A 367 14.24 -9.10 -4.60
N ILE A 368 13.03 -9.11 -5.17
CA ILE A 368 11.89 -8.33 -4.68
C ILE A 368 10.63 -9.18 -4.88
N PHE A 369 9.75 -9.20 -3.88
CA PHE A 369 8.40 -9.73 -4.03
C PHE A 369 7.54 -8.79 -4.84
N ASP A 370 6.66 -9.35 -5.67
CA ASP A 370 5.62 -8.57 -6.33
C ASP A 370 4.65 -8.04 -5.26
N PRO A 371 4.56 -6.72 -5.05
CA PRO A 371 3.74 -6.16 -3.98
C PRO A 371 2.24 -6.37 -4.19
N TYR A 372 1.82 -6.68 -5.42
CA TYR A 372 0.42 -6.83 -5.81
C TYR A 372 0.10 -8.22 -6.37
N GLY A 373 1.12 -9.07 -6.48
CA GLY A 373 1.00 -10.40 -7.07
C GLY A 373 0.31 -11.42 -6.17
N THR A 374 0.12 -12.59 -6.73
CA THR A 374 -0.33 -13.77 -5.97
C THR A 374 0.64 -14.05 -4.82
N ALA A 375 0.11 -14.43 -3.66
CA ALA A 375 0.91 -14.74 -2.47
C ALA A 375 2.14 -15.61 -2.79
N GLY A 376 3.30 -15.19 -2.27
CA GLY A 376 4.55 -15.90 -2.42
C GLY A 376 5.28 -15.72 -3.75
N LYS A 377 4.79 -14.90 -4.69
CA LYS A 377 5.52 -14.62 -5.94
C LYS A 377 6.61 -13.57 -5.77
N PHE A 378 7.77 -13.84 -6.33
CA PHE A 378 8.92 -12.94 -6.31
C PHE A 378 9.70 -13.00 -7.63
N VAL A 379 10.59 -12.03 -7.81
CA VAL A 379 11.48 -11.93 -8.94
C VAL A 379 12.92 -11.85 -8.46
N ILE A 380 13.79 -12.59 -9.10
CA ILE A 380 15.24 -12.42 -9.01
C ILE A 380 15.72 -11.78 -10.30
N CYS A 381 16.40 -10.64 -10.18
CA CYS A 381 17.16 -10.03 -11.27
C CYS A 381 18.66 -10.24 -11.01
N THR A 382 19.35 -10.79 -12.00
CA THR A 382 20.77 -11.12 -11.87
C THR A 382 21.48 -10.94 -13.21
N ASN A 383 22.80 -11.00 -13.20
CA ASN A 383 23.61 -11.16 -14.42
C ASN A 383 24.26 -12.53 -14.44
N ASP A 384 24.08 -13.22 -15.56
CA ASP A 384 24.78 -14.48 -15.88
C ASP A 384 26.14 -14.16 -16.49
N GLU A 385 27.20 -14.59 -15.83
CA GLU A 385 28.59 -14.33 -16.22
C GLU A 385 29.25 -15.51 -16.98
N THR A 386 28.53 -16.64 -17.23
CA THR A 386 29.16 -17.88 -17.69
C THR A 386 29.19 -18.10 -19.20
N THR A 387 28.25 -17.55 -19.95
CA THR A 387 27.87 -18.23 -21.21
C THR A 387 27.97 -17.42 -22.49
N ASN A 388 28.35 -16.14 -22.46
CA ASN A 388 28.34 -15.35 -23.67
C ASN A 388 29.66 -14.61 -23.93
N PRO A 389 30.36 -14.91 -25.05
CA PRO A 389 31.54 -14.15 -25.46
C PRO A 389 31.25 -12.67 -25.75
N SER A 390 29.97 -12.29 -25.89
CA SER A 390 29.53 -10.91 -26.10
C SER A 390 29.32 -10.12 -24.80
N GLY A 391 29.51 -10.74 -23.64
CA GLY A 391 29.33 -10.11 -22.31
C GLY A 391 28.29 -10.82 -21.44
N TYR A 392 28.13 -10.32 -20.22
CA TYR A 392 27.19 -10.88 -19.24
C TYR A 392 25.75 -10.66 -19.66
N GLN A 393 24.90 -11.64 -19.46
CA GLN A 393 23.47 -11.53 -19.77
C GLN A 393 22.70 -11.00 -18.54
N GLY A 394 21.85 -10.01 -18.74
CA GLY A 394 20.86 -9.60 -17.75
C GLY A 394 19.68 -10.57 -17.75
N VAL A 395 19.39 -11.18 -16.61
CA VAL A 395 18.41 -12.26 -16.49
C VAL A 395 17.39 -11.95 -15.41
N ILE A 396 16.12 -12.22 -15.72
CA ILE A 396 15.00 -12.20 -14.78
C ILE A 396 14.48 -13.62 -14.59
N ILE A 397 14.28 -14.02 -13.34
CA ILE A 397 13.77 -15.32 -12.96
C ILE A 397 12.61 -15.10 -12.00
N THR A 398 11.44 -15.63 -12.35
CA THR A 398 10.27 -15.63 -11.44
C THR A 398 10.39 -16.79 -10.48
N GLY A 399 9.97 -16.58 -9.23
CA GLY A 399 9.92 -17.61 -8.22
C GLY A 399 8.61 -17.58 -7.44
N THR A 400 8.30 -18.70 -6.82
CA THR A 400 7.14 -18.82 -5.91
C THR A 400 7.56 -19.61 -4.70
N ILE A 401 7.13 -19.18 -3.50
CA ILE A 401 7.35 -19.92 -2.26
C ILE A 401 6.12 -20.72 -1.86
N SER A 402 6.37 -21.86 -1.24
CA SER A 402 5.37 -22.69 -0.54
C SER A 402 6.00 -23.21 0.76
N GLY A 403 5.52 -22.71 1.89
CA GLY A 403 6.16 -22.96 3.18
C GLY A 403 7.62 -22.43 3.18
N THR A 404 8.59 -23.31 3.41
CA THR A 404 10.04 -22.98 3.39
C THR A 404 10.75 -23.48 2.13
N SER A 405 10.01 -23.78 1.07
CA SER A 405 10.56 -24.18 -0.24
C SER A 405 10.27 -23.12 -1.29
N ALA A 406 11.13 -23.03 -2.31
CA ALA A 406 10.93 -22.18 -3.47
C ALA A 406 10.92 -23.02 -4.77
N THR A 407 10.14 -22.57 -5.75
CA THR A 407 10.16 -23.07 -7.11
C THR A 407 10.44 -21.92 -8.07
N PHE A 408 11.03 -22.22 -9.22
CA PHE A 408 11.47 -21.18 -10.17
C PHE A 408 10.93 -21.45 -11.57
N GLY A 409 10.56 -20.38 -12.26
CA GLY A 409 10.25 -20.40 -13.69
C GLY A 409 11.51 -20.37 -14.56
N THR A 410 11.30 -20.39 -15.86
CA THR A 410 12.40 -20.27 -16.84
C THR A 410 13.01 -18.87 -16.77
N ALA A 411 14.34 -18.82 -16.81
CA ALA A 411 15.09 -17.58 -16.89
C ALA A 411 14.83 -16.85 -18.22
N SER A 412 14.57 -15.55 -18.15
CA SER A 412 14.34 -14.69 -19.31
C SER A 412 15.45 -13.64 -19.41
N VAL A 413 16.10 -13.57 -20.56
CA VAL A 413 17.15 -12.56 -20.84
C VAL A 413 16.49 -11.26 -21.25
N PHE A 414 16.85 -10.14 -20.58
CA PHE A 414 16.32 -8.81 -20.91
C PHE A 414 17.29 -7.93 -21.71
N ASP A 415 18.60 -8.05 -21.52
CA ASP A 415 19.62 -7.39 -22.37
C ASP A 415 21.00 -8.08 -22.28
N VAL A 416 21.81 -7.83 -23.31
CA VAL A 416 23.21 -8.29 -23.43
C VAL A 416 24.03 -7.19 -24.12
N PRO A 417 25.13 -6.71 -23.54
CA PRO A 417 25.68 -7.08 -22.23
C PRO A 417 24.99 -6.34 -21.08
N THR A 418 25.03 -6.93 -19.87
CA THR A 418 24.43 -6.35 -18.67
C THR A 418 25.33 -6.53 -17.45
N ARG A 419 25.58 -5.45 -16.71
CA ARG A 419 26.30 -5.47 -15.43
C ARG A 419 25.53 -4.77 -14.32
N PHE A 420 25.66 -5.27 -13.12
CA PHE A 420 25.15 -4.69 -11.89
C PHE A 420 23.65 -4.35 -11.90
N PRO A 421 22.76 -5.21 -12.41
CA PRO A 421 21.36 -4.86 -12.51
C PRO A 421 20.78 -4.52 -11.14
N ARG A 422 19.91 -3.49 -11.12
CA ARG A 422 19.04 -3.12 -10.02
C ARG A 422 17.64 -3.01 -10.56
N PHE A 423 16.65 -3.39 -9.77
CA PHE A 423 15.28 -3.25 -10.22
C PHE A 423 14.35 -2.87 -9.07
N ALA A 424 13.22 -2.29 -9.44
CA ALA A 424 12.14 -1.95 -8.53
C ALA A 424 10.79 -2.14 -9.24
N PHE A 425 9.79 -2.57 -8.48
CA PHE A 425 8.41 -2.61 -8.96
C PHE A 425 7.76 -1.24 -8.90
N ASN A 426 6.92 -0.96 -9.90
CA ASN A 426 6.05 0.22 -9.91
C ASN A 426 4.89 0.00 -8.93
N PRO A 427 4.79 0.78 -7.83
CA PRO A 427 3.71 0.61 -6.86
C PRO A 427 2.35 1.08 -7.36
N SER A 428 2.29 1.71 -8.54
CA SER A 428 1.04 2.19 -9.14
C SER A 428 0.52 1.27 -10.24
N ASN A 429 1.32 0.28 -10.66
CA ASN A 429 1.00 -0.57 -11.80
C ASN A 429 1.42 -2.01 -11.51
N ILE A 430 0.44 -2.89 -11.35
CA ILE A 430 0.66 -4.27 -10.93
C ILE A 430 1.57 -5.00 -11.90
N GLY A 431 2.63 -5.62 -11.36
CA GLY A 431 3.62 -6.38 -12.12
C GLY A 431 4.55 -5.55 -12.99
N GLU A 432 4.34 -4.23 -13.16
CA GLU A 432 5.26 -3.39 -13.90
C GLU A 432 6.53 -3.13 -13.08
N PHE A 433 7.67 -3.22 -13.72
CA PHE A 433 8.96 -2.99 -13.07
C PHE A 433 9.93 -2.26 -14.00
N VAL A 434 10.93 -1.64 -13.40
CA VAL A 434 12.05 -1.03 -14.14
C VAL A 434 13.35 -1.67 -13.66
N VAL A 435 14.18 -2.10 -14.61
CA VAL A 435 15.56 -2.53 -14.37
C VAL A 435 16.50 -1.43 -14.84
N VAL A 436 17.45 -1.04 -14.00
CA VAL A 436 18.57 -0.17 -14.36
C VAL A 436 19.87 -0.97 -14.33
N TYR A 437 20.74 -0.73 -15.30
CA TYR A 437 21.99 -1.50 -15.48
C TYR A 437 23.00 -0.69 -16.30
N SER A 438 24.22 -1.18 -16.32
CA SER A 438 25.28 -0.71 -17.22
C SER A 438 25.61 -1.83 -18.22
N PRO A 439 25.78 -1.56 -19.51
CA PRO A 439 26.15 -2.62 -20.49
C PRO A 439 27.48 -3.28 -20.16
N THR A 440 28.51 -2.47 -19.87
CA THR A 440 29.82 -2.96 -19.45
C THR A 440 30.32 -2.13 -18.25
N TYR A 441 31.46 -2.47 -17.71
CA TYR A 441 32.03 -1.70 -16.60
C TYR A 441 32.37 -0.27 -17.04
N MET A 442 31.92 0.71 -16.27
CA MET A 442 32.14 2.15 -16.54
C MET A 442 31.65 2.59 -17.92
N THR A 443 30.43 2.27 -18.26
CA THR A 443 29.74 2.79 -19.44
C THR A 443 28.42 3.47 -19.05
N ASN A 444 27.70 3.97 -20.05
CA ASN A 444 26.41 4.64 -19.86
C ASN A 444 25.41 3.82 -19.03
N GLY A 445 24.58 4.52 -18.29
CA GLY A 445 23.47 3.93 -17.55
C GLY A 445 22.25 3.73 -18.41
N LYS A 446 21.68 2.53 -18.39
CA LYS A 446 20.48 2.14 -19.14
C LYS A 446 19.35 1.73 -18.23
N ALA A 447 18.12 1.89 -18.69
CA ALA A 447 16.92 1.40 -18.05
C ALA A 447 16.03 0.66 -19.04
N ILE A 448 15.33 -0.36 -18.57
CA ILE A 448 14.33 -1.10 -19.34
C ILE A 448 13.13 -1.40 -18.44
N ALA A 449 11.92 -1.24 -18.98
CA ALA A 449 10.70 -1.60 -18.27
C ALA A 449 10.20 -2.96 -18.74
N GLY A 450 9.59 -3.68 -17.82
CA GLY A 450 8.96 -4.95 -18.10
C GLY A 450 7.69 -5.15 -17.30
N GLN A 451 6.94 -6.17 -17.67
CA GLN A 451 5.68 -6.53 -17.06
C GLN A 451 5.71 -8.01 -16.67
N LEU A 452 5.52 -8.32 -15.40
CA LEU A 452 5.25 -9.69 -15.00
C LEU A 452 3.80 -10.04 -15.31
N GLY A 453 3.61 -11.19 -15.90
CA GLY A 453 2.29 -11.75 -16.04
C GLY A 453 1.73 -12.25 -14.72
N GLY A 454 0.45 -12.15 -14.57
CA GLY A 454 -0.27 -12.57 -13.39
C GLY A 454 -1.75 -12.27 -13.50
N ASN A 455 -2.48 -12.68 -12.51
CA ASN A 455 -3.88 -12.31 -12.36
C ASN A 455 -3.96 -11.02 -11.55
N LEU A 456 -4.40 -9.94 -12.18
CA LEU A 456 -4.85 -8.74 -11.49
C LEU A 456 -6.14 -9.07 -10.74
N LEU A 457 -6.09 -8.95 -9.44
CA LEU A 457 -7.33 -8.78 -8.68
C LEU A 457 -7.75 -7.32 -8.86
N GLY A 458 -8.85 -7.10 -9.57
CA GLY A 458 -9.49 -5.80 -9.66
C GLY A 458 -10.02 -5.32 -8.31
N THR A 459 -10.60 -4.15 -8.26
CA THR A 459 -11.48 -3.78 -7.15
C THR A 459 -12.76 -4.59 -7.25
N THR A 460 -13.31 -5.01 -6.12
CA THR A 460 -14.62 -5.69 -6.12
C THR A 460 -15.66 -4.88 -6.88
N ASN A 461 -16.56 -5.56 -7.57
CA ASN A 461 -17.71 -4.95 -8.20
C ASN A 461 -18.85 -4.65 -7.20
N LEU A 462 -18.72 -5.08 -5.92
CA LEU A 462 -19.66 -4.79 -4.85
C LEU A 462 -19.53 -3.35 -4.37
N THR A 463 -20.64 -2.64 -4.31
CA THR A 463 -20.77 -1.32 -3.66
C THR A 463 -21.83 -1.40 -2.55
N ALA A 464 -21.95 -0.36 -1.72
CA ALA A 464 -22.95 -0.32 -0.65
C ALA A 464 -24.39 -0.48 -1.16
N ASP A 465 -24.65 -0.10 -2.43
CA ASP A 465 -26.03 0.08 -2.94
C ASP A 465 -26.40 -0.87 -4.09
N ASN A 466 -25.47 -1.72 -4.58
CA ASN A 466 -25.74 -2.50 -5.80
C ASN A 466 -26.06 -3.98 -5.58
N PHE A 467 -25.92 -4.50 -4.35
CA PHE A 467 -26.36 -5.85 -4.00
C PHE A 467 -27.87 -5.97 -4.05
N ILE A 468 -28.40 -6.97 -4.74
CA ILE A 468 -29.86 -7.16 -4.88
C ILE A 468 -30.35 -8.53 -4.39
N GLY A 469 -29.48 -9.50 -4.22
CA GLY A 469 -29.92 -10.84 -3.82
C GLY A 469 -28.95 -11.95 -4.18
N THR A 470 -29.46 -13.18 -4.28
CA THR A 470 -28.66 -14.38 -4.60
C THR A 470 -29.27 -15.16 -5.75
N SER A 471 -28.42 -15.81 -6.55
CA SER A 471 -28.84 -16.69 -7.65
C SER A 471 -29.53 -17.95 -7.13
N THR A 472 -30.59 -18.42 -7.81
CA THR A 472 -31.33 -19.65 -7.45
C THR A 472 -30.70 -20.92 -8.01
N ALA A 473 -29.83 -20.80 -8.99
CA ALA A 473 -29.09 -21.90 -9.64
C ALA A 473 -27.82 -21.34 -10.27
N ALA A 474 -27.04 -22.21 -10.91
CA ALA A 474 -25.93 -21.79 -11.76
C ALA A 474 -26.44 -21.33 -13.13
N TYR A 475 -25.98 -20.16 -13.62
CA TYR A 475 -26.34 -19.59 -14.90
C TYR A 475 -25.09 -19.21 -15.70
N VAL A 476 -25.16 -19.28 -17.02
CA VAL A 476 -24.12 -18.84 -17.92
C VAL A 476 -24.44 -17.44 -18.49
N ASN A 477 -23.42 -16.77 -18.97
CA ASN A 477 -23.54 -15.43 -19.55
C ASN A 477 -24.65 -15.34 -20.62
N GLY A 478 -25.46 -14.31 -20.54
CA GLY A 478 -26.57 -14.02 -21.48
C GLY A 478 -27.85 -14.81 -21.21
N ASN A 479 -27.87 -15.75 -20.29
CA ASN A 479 -29.08 -16.50 -19.94
C ASN A 479 -29.97 -15.71 -18.96
N THR A 480 -31.26 -16.04 -18.99
CA THR A 480 -32.20 -15.58 -17.96
C THR A 480 -31.87 -16.29 -16.64
N ALA A 481 -31.55 -15.49 -15.62
CA ALA A 481 -31.20 -15.94 -14.29
C ALA A 481 -32.28 -15.53 -13.29
N SER A 482 -32.79 -16.47 -12.51
CA SER A 482 -33.72 -16.19 -11.42
C SER A 482 -32.95 -15.82 -10.15
N ILE A 483 -33.23 -14.66 -9.59
CA ILE A 483 -32.55 -14.11 -8.42
C ILE A 483 -33.54 -13.96 -7.26
N VAL A 484 -33.19 -14.52 -6.11
CA VAL A 484 -33.93 -14.28 -4.86
C VAL A 484 -33.59 -12.87 -4.39
N LEU A 485 -34.56 -12.02 -4.34
CA LEU A 485 -34.42 -10.62 -3.91
C LEU A 485 -34.58 -10.49 -2.39
N ALA A 486 -34.31 -9.31 -1.86
CA ALA A 486 -34.57 -8.91 -0.49
C ALA A 486 -35.99 -9.27 -0.02
N GLY A 487 -36.14 -9.78 1.19
CA GLY A 487 -37.36 -10.36 1.73
C GLY A 487 -37.63 -11.81 1.32
N GLY A 488 -36.87 -12.37 0.37
CA GLY A 488 -36.96 -13.76 -0.05
C GLY A 488 -36.01 -14.66 0.77
N VAL A 489 -36.21 -15.98 0.65
CA VAL A 489 -35.34 -16.98 1.30
C VAL A 489 -34.45 -17.64 0.25
N SER A 490 -33.15 -17.40 0.36
CA SER A 490 -32.13 -18.14 -0.39
C SER A 490 -31.92 -19.48 0.31
N SER A 491 -32.32 -20.58 -0.32
CA SER A 491 -32.22 -21.94 0.24
C SER A 491 -30.99 -22.71 -0.25
N ASN A 492 -30.11 -22.08 -1.03
CA ASN A 492 -28.97 -22.68 -1.69
C ASN A 492 -27.63 -22.35 -0.99
N GLN A 493 -27.68 -21.94 0.27
CA GLN A 493 -26.51 -21.63 1.08
C GLN A 493 -25.97 -22.90 1.76
N THR A 494 -24.76 -22.82 2.31
CA THR A 494 -24.15 -23.93 3.06
C THR A 494 -23.37 -23.40 4.27
N GLY A 495 -23.33 -24.18 5.33
CA GLY A 495 -22.48 -23.89 6.50
C GLY A 495 -22.92 -22.68 7.33
N LEU A 496 -24.19 -22.24 7.23
CA LEU A 496 -24.69 -21.12 8.01
C LEU A 496 -24.95 -21.52 9.47
N THR A 497 -24.70 -20.57 10.36
CA THR A 497 -25.09 -20.65 11.77
C THR A 497 -26.48 -20.01 11.92
N THR A 498 -27.48 -20.81 12.31
CA THR A 498 -28.85 -20.35 12.50
C THR A 498 -28.91 -19.11 13.40
N ASN A 499 -29.76 -18.17 13.03
CA ASN A 499 -30.00 -16.91 13.75
C ASN A 499 -28.84 -15.89 13.69
N SER A 500 -27.76 -16.14 12.94
CA SER A 500 -26.67 -15.20 12.71
C SER A 500 -26.94 -14.31 11.51
N THR A 501 -26.52 -13.04 11.59
CA THR A 501 -26.48 -12.10 10.46
C THR A 501 -25.25 -12.39 9.60
N TYR A 502 -25.42 -12.34 8.29
CA TYR A 502 -24.37 -12.51 7.30
C TYR A 502 -24.21 -11.27 6.42
N TYR A 503 -22.98 -10.99 6.04
CA TYR A 503 -22.59 -9.88 5.18
C TYR A 503 -21.96 -10.41 3.90
N VAL A 504 -22.26 -9.76 2.78
CA VAL A 504 -21.61 -10.05 1.49
C VAL A 504 -20.15 -9.61 1.58
N GLN A 505 -19.24 -10.49 1.19
CA GLN A 505 -17.82 -10.22 1.10
C GLN A 505 -17.46 -9.77 -0.32
N THR A 506 -16.33 -9.09 -0.45
CA THR A 506 -15.84 -8.56 -1.73
C THR A 506 -15.52 -9.65 -2.77
N ASP A 507 -15.30 -10.87 -2.35
CA ASP A 507 -15.02 -12.05 -3.18
C ASP A 507 -16.27 -12.86 -3.55
N GLY A 508 -17.46 -12.36 -3.21
CA GLY A 508 -18.73 -13.04 -3.47
C GLY A 508 -19.12 -14.12 -2.45
N THR A 509 -18.34 -14.30 -1.39
CA THR A 509 -18.75 -15.14 -0.26
C THR A 509 -19.63 -14.37 0.73
N ILE A 510 -20.18 -15.06 1.72
CA ILE A 510 -20.89 -14.44 2.85
C ILE A 510 -20.23 -14.82 4.17
N SER A 511 -20.18 -13.87 5.12
CA SER A 511 -19.52 -14.05 6.43
C SER A 511 -20.33 -13.37 7.53
N THR A 512 -20.17 -13.82 8.76
CA THR A 512 -20.74 -13.16 9.95
C THR A 512 -19.98 -11.87 10.33
N THR A 513 -18.83 -11.63 9.72
CA THR A 513 -18.05 -10.40 9.90
C THR A 513 -18.38 -9.45 8.76
N ALA A 514 -18.70 -8.19 9.08
CA ALA A 514 -18.94 -7.16 8.08
C ALA A 514 -17.69 -6.90 7.24
N GLY A 515 -17.85 -6.80 5.91
CA GLY A 515 -16.81 -6.45 4.95
C GLY A 515 -16.65 -4.93 4.78
N ASN A 516 -15.85 -4.54 3.80
CA ASN A 516 -15.76 -3.16 3.34
C ASN A 516 -15.87 -3.15 1.79
N PRO A 517 -17.02 -2.66 1.21
CA PRO A 517 -18.16 -2.06 1.89
C PRO A 517 -18.91 -3.05 2.80
N SER A 518 -19.58 -2.53 3.85
CA SER A 518 -20.42 -3.35 4.73
C SER A 518 -21.81 -3.49 4.10
N VAL A 519 -22.09 -4.65 3.53
CA VAL A 519 -23.35 -4.97 2.87
C VAL A 519 -23.98 -6.17 3.55
N GLU A 520 -25.11 -5.99 4.23
CA GLU A 520 -25.82 -7.09 4.88
C GLU A 520 -26.50 -7.98 3.82
N ALA A 521 -26.18 -9.27 3.85
CA ALA A 521 -26.81 -10.27 3.00
C ALA A 521 -28.15 -10.73 3.58
N GLY A 522 -28.20 -10.93 4.90
CA GLY A 522 -29.41 -11.42 5.56
C GLY A 522 -29.15 -12.21 6.83
N ARG A 523 -30.20 -12.86 7.32
CA ARG A 523 -30.17 -13.66 8.56
C ARG A 523 -30.42 -15.14 8.29
N ALA A 524 -29.58 -16.00 8.82
CA ALA A 524 -29.70 -17.44 8.64
C ALA A 524 -30.92 -18.00 9.36
N LEU A 525 -31.79 -18.68 8.64
CA LEU A 525 -32.93 -19.44 9.17
C LEU A 525 -32.54 -20.89 9.53
N SER A 526 -31.58 -21.45 8.81
CA SER A 526 -31.02 -22.76 9.00
C SER A 526 -29.57 -22.81 8.50
N SER A 527 -28.93 -23.98 8.53
CA SER A 527 -27.58 -24.16 7.96
C SER A 527 -27.52 -23.97 6.43
N THR A 528 -28.67 -23.93 5.75
CA THR A 528 -28.76 -23.83 4.27
C THR A 528 -29.68 -22.73 3.78
N ALA A 529 -30.42 -22.04 4.67
CA ALA A 529 -31.40 -21.03 4.31
C ALA A 529 -31.06 -19.68 4.93
N LEU A 530 -31.00 -18.65 4.08
CA LEU A 530 -30.75 -17.26 4.44
C LEU A 530 -31.96 -16.42 4.06
N LEU A 531 -32.58 -15.76 5.02
CA LEU A 531 -33.58 -14.72 4.75
C LEU A 531 -32.81 -13.46 4.33
N LEU A 532 -32.96 -13.08 3.08
CA LEU A 532 -32.30 -11.87 2.56
C LEU A 532 -32.98 -10.63 3.16
N THR A 533 -32.21 -9.80 3.84
CA THR A 533 -32.70 -8.52 4.33
C THR A 533 -32.52 -7.48 3.24
N SER A 534 -33.56 -6.63 3.01
CA SER A 534 -33.30 -5.35 2.40
C SER A 534 -32.51 -4.54 3.42
N GLU A 535 -31.46 -3.84 3.02
CA GLU A 535 -31.09 -2.66 3.79
C GLU A 535 -32.38 -1.86 3.97
N ALA A 536 -32.76 -1.54 5.23
CA ALA A 536 -33.91 -0.65 5.48
C ALA A 536 -33.66 0.58 4.63
N GLY A 537 -34.46 0.77 3.59
CA GLY A 537 -34.26 1.81 2.58
C GLY A 537 -33.94 3.09 3.31
N ALA A 538 -32.90 3.79 2.90
CA ALA A 538 -32.34 4.94 3.59
C ALA A 538 -33.47 5.71 4.23
N THR A 539 -33.45 5.87 5.54
CA THR A 539 -34.54 6.41 6.35
C THR A 539 -35.12 7.58 5.57
N GLY A 540 -36.38 7.46 5.08
CA GLY A 540 -36.92 8.39 4.11
C GLY A 540 -36.68 9.80 4.62
N ALA A 541 -36.17 10.69 3.81
CA ALA A 541 -35.73 12.02 4.19
C ALA A 541 -36.76 12.58 5.18
N THR A 542 -36.31 12.98 6.36
CA THR A 542 -37.19 13.51 7.42
C THR A 542 -38.14 14.47 6.76
N GLY A 543 -39.47 14.18 6.83
CA GLY A 543 -40.50 14.95 6.13
C GLY A 543 -40.22 16.42 6.39
N ALA A 544 -40.29 17.23 5.35
CA ALA A 544 -40.03 18.67 5.44
C ALA A 544 -40.77 19.21 6.64
N THR A 545 -40.10 19.96 7.50
CA THR A 545 -40.69 20.64 8.64
C THR A 545 -41.94 21.36 8.12
N GLY A 546 -43.13 21.04 8.68
CA GLY A 546 -44.36 21.65 8.26
C GLY A 546 -44.22 23.16 8.18
N PRO A 547 -44.82 23.83 7.21
CA PRO A 547 -44.68 25.27 7.09
C PRO A 547 -45.02 25.93 8.43
N ALA A 548 -44.21 26.89 8.85
CA ALA A 548 -44.47 27.69 10.02
C ALA A 548 -45.91 28.16 9.97
N GLY A 549 -46.68 27.95 11.04
CA GLY A 549 -48.09 28.38 11.09
C GLY A 549 -48.18 29.84 10.63
N ALA A 550 -49.15 30.12 9.79
CA ALA A 550 -49.36 31.47 9.25
C ALA A 550 -49.30 32.48 10.40
N ALA A 551 -48.48 33.51 10.25
CA ALA A 551 -48.46 34.62 11.22
C ALA A 551 -49.89 35.14 11.34
N SER A 552 -50.42 35.25 12.57
CA SER A 552 -51.74 35.79 12.83
C SER A 552 -51.81 37.20 12.25
N THR A 553 -52.59 37.39 11.23
CA THR A 553 -52.86 38.71 10.63
C THR A 553 -53.90 39.51 11.38
N VAL A 554 -54.37 39.00 12.52
CA VAL A 554 -55.32 39.73 13.34
C VAL A 554 -54.52 40.75 14.14
N ALA A 555 -54.61 42.00 13.72
CA ALA A 555 -54.08 43.11 14.50
C ALA A 555 -54.79 43.15 15.85
N GLY A 556 -54.03 43.11 16.95
CA GLY A 556 -54.59 43.33 18.29
C GLY A 556 -55.31 44.68 18.34
N PRO A 557 -56.39 44.80 19.14
CA PRO A 557 -57.12 46.07 19.28
C PRO A 557 -56.17 47.17 19.80
N ALA A 558 -56.25 48.35 19.22
CA ALA A 558 -55.47 49.50 19.59
C ALA A 558 -55.65 49.76 21.10
N GLY A 559 -54.50 49.91 21.82
CA GLY A 559 -54.50 50.25 23.23
C GLY A 559 -55.27 51.57 23.46
N ALA A 560 -56.09 51.62 24.52
CA ALA A 560 -56.82 52.83 24.90
C ALA A 560 -55.81 53.98 25.16
N ALA A 561 -56.16 55.17 24.62
CA ALA A 561 -55.38 56.40 24.85
C ALA A 561 -55.33 56.70 26.36
N GLY A 562 -54.16 56.90 26.90
CA GLY A 562 -54.01 57.31 28.30
C GLY A 562 -54.67 58.67 28.53
N ALA A 563 -55.51 58.75 29.55
CA ALA A 563 -56.09 60.03 30.02
C ALA A 563 -54.94 60.93 30.52
N ALA A 564 -55.04 62.21 30.19
CA ALA A 564 -54.15 63.28 30.58
C ALA A 564 -54.06 63.45 32.10
#